data_e11f08fd12c88782cf366ef5b40121f1
#
_entry.id   e11f08fd12c88782cf366ef5b40121f1
#
_cell.length_a   1.000
_cell.length_b   1.000
_cell.length_c   1.000
_cell.angle_alpha   90.00
_cell.angle_beta   90.00
_cell.angle_gamma   90.00
#
_symmetry.space_group_name_H-M   'P 1'
#
loop_
_entity.id
_entity.type
_entity.pdbx_description
1 polymer ?
#
loop_
_entity_poly.entity_id
_entity_poly.type
_entity_poly.pdbx_seq_one_letter_code
_entity_poly.pdbx_strand_id
1 'polypeptide(L)'
;WGGTLRDISGHQLPRGDMVHPTRAEGIMARLLGEHPAVTSCHHQAADRLAEPLRPVQWAEDGVTEAVVHQELPVLGVQWHPERQSYALCREDAPDAREIFRYFVTQMKETP
;
A
#
# COMPACT_ATOMS: atom_id res chain seq x y z
N TRP A 1 9.75 13.27 -6.60
CA TRP A 1 10.64 13.71 -5.51
C TRP A 1 12.06 13.08 -5.54
N GLY A 2 12.42 12.37 -6.60
CA GLY A 2 13.78 11.90 -6.83
C GLY A 2 14.10 10.47 -6.41
N GLY A 3 13.08 9.65 -6.15
CA GLY A 3 13.27 8.23 -5.88
C GLY A 3 13.52 7.43 -7.16
N THR A 4 13.87 6.14 -7.01
CA THR A 4 14.14 5.24 -8.12
C THR A 4 13.31 3.96 -8.00
N LEU A 5 13.12 3.27 -9.13
CA LEU A 5 12.40 1.99 -9.20
C LEU A 5 13.38 0.87 -9.58
N ARG A 6 13.03 -0.37 -9.22
CA ARG A 6 13.71 -1.59 -9.64
C ARG A 6 12.71 -2.63 -10.08
N ASP A 7 13.13 -3.54 -10.95
CA ASP A 7 12.31 -4.68 -11.34
C ASP A 7 12.32 -5.74 -10.23
N ILE A 8 11.17 -6.36 -10.01
CA ILE A 8 10.99 -7.39 -8.99
C ILE A 8 10.21 -8.56 -9.56
N SER A 9 10.23 -9.69 -8.83
CA SER A 9 9.40 -10.86 -9.11
C SER A 9 8.62 -11.25 -7.86
N GLY A 10 7.63 -12.14 -8.01
CA GLY A 10 6.86 -12.65 -6.88
C GLY A 10 5.70 -11.76 -6.43
N HIS A 11 5.38 -10.68 -7.16
CA HIS A 11 4.31 -9.75 -6.81
C HIS A 11 3.20 -9.66 -7.85
N GLN A 12 3.17 -10.59 -8.82
CA GLN A 12 2.06 -10.71 -9.76
C GLN A 12 1.92 -12.15 -10.24
N LEU A 13 0.69 -12.50 -10.63
CA LEU A 13 0.36 -13.76 -11.27
C LEU A 13 0.13 -13.52 -12.77
N PRO A 14 0.31 -14.55 -13.64
CA PRO A 14 -0.04 -14.42 -15.05
C PRO A 14 -1.51 -14.07 -15.27
N ARG A 15 -2.39 -14.53 -14.35
CA ARG A 15 -3.82 -14.22 -14.36
C ARG A 15 -4.32 -14.06 -12.94
N GLY A 16 -5.26 -13.10 -12.76
CA GLY A 16 -5.88 -12.85 -11.47
C GLY A 16 -4.97 -12.06 -10.53
N ASP A 17 -5.44 -11.84 -9.33
CA ASP A 17 -4.74 -11.09 -8.30
C ASP A 17 -3.95 -12.02 -7.41
N MET A 18 -2.72 -11.63 -7.10
CA MET A 18 -1.92 -12.27 -6.09
C MET A 18 -2.23 -11.65 -4.73
N VAL A 19 -2.40 -12.48 -3.70
CA VAL A 19 -2.54 -12.02 -2.32
C VAL A 19 -1.33 -12.47 -1.54
N HIS A 20 -0.67 -11.54 -0.83
CA HIS A 20 0.47 -11.87 0.02
C HIS A 20 0.44 -11.09 1.32
N PRO A 21 1.08 -11.64 2.39
CA PRO A 21 1.14 -10.94 3.67
C PRO A 21 2.11 -9.75 3.62
N THR A 22 1.86 -8.77 4.50
CA THR A 22 2.73 -7.62 4.66
C THR A 22 2.89 -7.29 6.15
N ARG A 23 3.82 -6.40 6.45
CA ARG A 23 3.97 -5.76 7.75
C ARG A 23 3.74 -4.27 7.58
N ALA A 24 2.94 -3.68 8.46
CA ALA A 24 2.59 -2.26 8.39
C ALA A 24 2.93 -1.55 9.70
N GLU A 25 3.25 -0.28 9.59
CA GLU A 25 3.50 0.63 10.71
C GLU A 25 2.74 1.93 10.52
N GLY A 26 2.69 2.77 11.55
CA GLY A 26 2.09 4.10 11.49
C GLY A 26 0.66 4.09 11.01
N ILE A 27 0.35 4.95 10.05
CA ILE A 27 -1.02 5.11 9.55
C ILE A 27 -1.57 3.82 8.92
N MET A 28 -0.74 3.05 8.22
CA MET A 28 -1.20 1.81 7.60
C MET A 28 -1.59 0.77 8.65
N ALA A 29 -0.84 0.68 9.75
CA ALA A 29 -1.20 -0.21 10.85
C ALA A 29 -2.50 0.22 11.52
N ARG A 30 -2.77 1.51 11.62
CA ARG A 30 -4.03 2.02 12.18
C ARG A 30 -5.22 1.74 11.28
N LEU A 31 -5.03 1.78 9.96
CA LEU A 31 -6.12 1.56 9.01
C LEU A 31 -6.41 0.07 8.77
N LEU A 32 -5.39 -0.78 8.74
CA LEU A 32 -5.50 -2.17 8.30
C LEU A 32 -4.98 -3.20 9.29
N GLY A 33 -4.39 -2.78 10.43
CA GLY A 33 -3.69 -3.69 11.35
C GLY A 33 -2.22 -3.82 11.00
N GLU A 34 -1.46 -4.55 11.82
CA GLU A 34 0.00 -4.63 11.70
C GLU A 34 0.47 -5.60 10.62
N HIS A 35 -0.35 -6.56 10.23
CA HIS A 35 0.03 -7.61 9.26
C HIS A 35 -1.08 -7.83 8.22
N PRO A 36 -1.46 -6.80 7.43
CA PRO A 36 -2.52 -6.97 6.44
C PRO A 36 -2.03 -7.76 5.23
N ALA A 37 -2.84 -8.71 4.74
CA ALA A 37 -2.65 -9.30 3.44
C ALA A 37 -3.19 -8.35 2.36
N VAL A 38 -2.50 -8.24 1.24
CA VAL A 38 -2.84 -7.28 0.19
C VAL A 38 -2.87 -7.93 -1.18
N THR A 39 -3.71 -7.38 -2.07
CA THR A 39 -3.77 -7.78 -3.47
C THR A 39 -2.67 -7.09 -4.26
N SER A 40 -1.88 -7.86 -5.00
CA SER A 40 -0.68 -7.38 -5.66
C SER A 40 -0.67 -7.80 -7.12
N CYS A 41 -0.29 -6.86 -8.00
CA CYS A 41 -0.09 -7.13 -9.42
C CYS A 41 0.88 -6.08 -9.96
N HIS A 42 2.18 -6.24 -9.63
CA HIS A 42 3.19 -5.30 -10.09
C HIS A 42 4.53 -6.02 -10.31
N HIS A 43 5.36 -5.47 -11.19
CA HIS A 43 6.67 -6.02 -11.53
C HIS A 43 7.81 -5.03 -11.23
N GLN A 44 7.48 -3.88 -10.67
CA GLN A 44 8.45 -2.88 -10.23
C GLN A 44 8.14 -2.47 -8.80
N ALA A 45 9.15 -2.01 -8.09
CA ALA A 45 9.01 -1.51 -6.72
C ALA A 45 9.95 -0.33 -6.50
N ALA A 46 9.69 0.43 -5.44
CA ALA A 46 10.60 1.47 -5.02
C ALA A 46 11.95 0.85 -4.65
N ASP A 47 13.02 1.37 -5.23
CA ASP A 47 14.39 0.98 -4.93
C ASP A 47 14.96 1.93 -3.88
N ARG A 48 15.07 3.20 -4.22
CA ARG A 48 15.46 4.25 -3.30
C ARG A 48 14.31 5.26 -3.17
N LEU A 49 13.81 5.47 -1.95
CA LEU A 49 12.78 6.46 -1.71
C LEU A 49 13.35 7.88 -1.75
N ALA A 50 12.57 8.82 -2.28
CA ALA A 50 12.88 10.23 -2.18
C ALA A 50 12.93 10.64 -0.70
N GLU A 51 13.76 11.62 -0.39
CA GLU A 51 14.02 12.04 0.99
C GLU A 51 12.77 12.34 1.82
N PRO A 52 11.73 13.05 1.30
CA PRO A 52 10.55 13.34 2.10
C PRO A 52 9.58 12.16 2.27
N LEU A 53 9.85 11.00 1.67
CA LEU A 53 8.98 9.83 1.75
C LEU A 53 9.47 8.85 2.81
N ARG A 54 8.53 8.23 3.54
CA ARG A 54 8.81 7.20 4.54
C ARG A 54 8.05 5.93 4.19
N PRO A 55 8.70 4.77 4.23
CA PRO A 55 7.98 3.51 4.06
C PRO A 55 7.16 3.21 5.32
N VAL A 56 5.94 2.71 5.13
CA VAL A 56 5.05 2.34 6.23
C VAL A 56 4.43 0.94 6.07
N GLN A 57 4.80 0.23 5.02
CA GLN A 57 4.34 -1.13 4.78
C GLN A 57 5.33 -1.86 3.89
N TRP A 58 5.61 -3.13 4.21
CA TRP A 58 6.57 -3.97 3.50
C TRP A 58 6.03 -5.37 3.29
N ALA A 59 6.31 -5.95 2.12
CA ALA A 59 6.13 -7.38 1.88
C ALA A 59 7.23 -8.18 2.61
N GLU A 60 7.07 -9.50 2.70
CA GLU A 60 8.03 -10.37 3.38
C GLU A 60 9.43 -10.34 2.73
N ASP A 61 9.50 -10.07 1.43
CA ASP A 61 10.77 -9.96 0.69
C ASP A 61 11.42 -8.58 0.82
N GLY A 62 10.86 -7.68 1.65
CA GLY A 62 11.39 -6.35 1.89
C GLY A 62 10.93 -5.29 0.89
N VAL A 63 10.10 -5.65 -0.09
CA VAL A 63 9.55 -4.68 -1.05
C VAL A 63 8.65 -3.70 -0.33
N THR A 64 8.87 -2.40 -0.55
CA THR A 64 8.03 -1.34 0.01
C THR A 64 6.66 -1.35 -0.67
N GLU A 65 5.60 -1.47 0.12
CA GLU A 65 4.23 -1.57 -0.35
C GLU A 65 3.40 -0.31 -0.09
N ALA A 66 3.85 0.57 0.80
CA ALA A 66 3.21 1.86 1.05
C ALA A 66 4.22 2.87 1.57
N VAL A 67 4.00 4.13 1.22
CA VAL A 67 4.83 5.26 1.67
C VAL A 67 3.95 6.43 2.07
N VAL A 68 4.46 7.26 2.98
CA VAL A 68 3.83 8.55 3.34
C VAL A 68 4.84 9.67 3.18
N HIS A 69 4.33 10.88 2.93
CA HIS A 69 5.15 12.09 2.97
C HIS A 69 5.28 12.54 4.43
N GLN A 70 6.44 13.05 4.81
CA GLN A 70 6.71 13.48 6.19
C GLN A 70 5.84 14.65 6.65
N GLU A 71 5.44 15.54 5.75
CA GLU A 71 4.72 16.77 6.08
C GLU A 71 3.38 16.89 5.36
N LEU A 72 3.27 16.42 4.13
CA LEU A 72 2.08 16.56 3.31
C LEU A 72 1.13 15.37 3.51
N PRO A 73 -0.19 15.54 3.32
CA PRO A 73 -1.16 14.45 3.44
C PRO A 73 -1.12 13.54 2.20
N VAL A 74 0.03 12.94 1.94
CA VAL A 74 0.27 12.04 0.81
C VAL A 74 0.51 10.63 1.33
N LEU A 75 -0.27 9.68 0.84
CA LEU A 75 -0.12 8.25 1.08
C LEU A 75 -0.14 7.54 -0.27
N GLY A 76 0.93 6.84 -0.59
CA GLY A 76 1.03 6.03 -1.81
C GLY A 76 1.06 4.55 -1.47
N VAL A 77 0.40 3.74 -2.28
CA VAL A 77 0.42 2.28 -2.13
C VAL A 77 0.85 1.64 -3.45
N GLN A 78 1.57 0.51 -3.34
CA GLN A 78 2.02 -0.27 -4.49
C GLN A 78 1.00 -1.33 -4.89
N TRP A 79 0.19 -1.80 -3.93
CA TRP A 79 -0.84 -2.82 -4.13
C TRP A 79 -2.17 -2.19 -4.56
N HIS A 80 -3.20 -3.00 -4.72
CA HIS A 80 -4.49 -2.57 -5.26
C HIS A 80 -5.59 -2.60 -4.20
N PRO A 81 -5.72 -1.53 -3.37
CA PRO A 81 -6.78 -1.50 -2.34
C PRO A 81 -8.19 -1.59 -2.93
N GLU A 82 -8.43 -1.10 -4.14
CA GLU A 82 -9.72 -1.18 -4.81
C GLU A 82 -10.16 -2.62 -5.08
N ARG A 83 -9.21 -3.56 -5.17
CA ARG A 83 -9.49 -4.98 -5.44
C ARG A 83 -9.82 -5.78 -4.19
N GLN A 84 -9.81 -5.15 -3.03
CA GLN A 84 -10.18 -5.78 -1.76
C GLN A 84 -11.07 -4.86 -0.92
N SER A 85 -11.89 -4.01 -1.56
CA SER A 85 -12.76 -3.04 -0.90
C SER A 85 -14.17 -3.11 -1.47
N TYR A 86 -15.15 -2.80 -0.64
CA TYR A 86 -16.56 -2.70 -1.01
C TYR A 86 -17.05 -3.98 -1.70
N ALA A 87 -17.54 -3.89 -2.95
CA ALA A 87 -18.06 -5.06 -3.69
C ALA A 87 -16.97 -6.08 -4.03
N LEU A 88 -15.70 -5.69 -3.99
CA LEU A 88 -14.56 -6.58 -4.27
C LEU A 88 -13.87 -7.10 -3.01
N CYS A 89 -14.52 -7.01 -1.84
CA CYS A 89 -13.98 -7.58 -0.60
C CYS A 89 -13.68 -9.07 -0.77
N ARG A 90 -12.57 -9.49 -0.15
CA ARG A 90 -12.05 -10.86 -0.22
C ARG A 90 -11.99 -11.46 1.17
N GLU A 91 -12.11 -12.79 1.23
CA GLU A 91 -11.94 -13.53 2.49
C GLU A 91 -10.46 -13.64 2.91
N ASP A 92 -9.54 -13.57 1.94
CA ASP A 92 -8.11 -13.77 2.15
C ASP A 92 -7.33 -12.47 2.38
N ALA A 93 -8.02 -11.31 2.45
CA ALA A 93 -7.41 -10.02 2.72
C ALA A 93 -8.39 -9.11 3.47
N PRO A 94 -7.90 -8.15 4.29
CA PRO A 94 -8.79 -7.22 4.96
C PRO A 94 -9.51 -6.31 3.98
N ASP A 95 -10.67 -5.80 4.39
CA ASP A 95 -11.39 -4.78 3.63
C ASP A 95 -10.58 -3.47 3.68
N ALA A 96 -10.11 -3.02 2.54
CA ALA A 96 -9.25 -1.84 2.44
C ALA A 96 -10.02 -0.53 2.30
N ARG A 97 -11.35 -0.53 2.50
CA ARG A 97 -12.17 0.71 2.40
C ARG A 97 -11.71 1.83 3.33
N GLU A 98 -11.06 1.50 4.43
CA GLU A 98 -10.57 2.51 5.38
C GLU A 98 -9.51 3.43 4.77
N ILE A 99 -8.77 2.97 3.76
CA ILE A 99 -7.84 3.81 3.00
C ILE A 99 -8.59 4.92 2.28
N PHE A 100 -9.70 4.57 1.61
CA PHE A 100 -10.52 5.56 0.90
C PHE A 100 -11.20 6.52 1.86
N ARG A 101 -11.68 6.02 3.01
CA ARG A 101 -12.26 6.88 4.07
C ARG A 101 -11.23 7.85 4.60
N TYR A 102 -10.00 7.41 4.80
CA TYR A 102 -8.90 8.27 5.23
C TYR A 102 -8.68 9.42 4.25
N PHE A 103 -8.61 9.14 2.95
CA PHE A 103 -8.44 10.19 1.94
C PHE A 103 -9.62 11.17 1.92
N VAL A 104 -10.85 10.69 2.02
CA VAL A 104 -12.03 11.54 2.08
C VAL A 104 -11.97 12.47 3.29
N THR A 105 -11.58 11.96 4.44
CA THR A 105 -11.42 12.76 5.67
C THR A 105 -10.35 13.83 5.49
N GLN A 106 -9.21 13.48 4.90
CA GLN A 106 -8.13 14.43 4.62
C GLN A 106 -8.59 15.54 3.67
N MET A 107 -9.35 15.20 2.64
CA MET A 107 -9.89 16.17 1.70
C MET A 107 -10.84 17.19 2.38
N LYS A 108 -11.63 16.73 3.36
CA LYS A 108 -12.55 17.60 4.11
C LYS A 108 -11.82 18.51 5.08
N GLU A 109 -10.70 18.08 5.64
CA GLU A 109 -9.91 18.82 6.62
C GLU A 109 -8.92 19.80 5.97
N THR A 110 -8.61 19.61 4.69
CA THR A 110 -7.68 20.46 3.96
C THR A 110 -8.44 21.65 3.37
N PRO A 111 -8.04 22.89 3.70
CA PRO A 111 -8.71 24.08 3.16
C PRO A 111 -8.49 24.27 1.67
#